data_1825a11c05f481cfce665741ada9d6a9
#
_entry.id   1825a11c05f481cfce665741ada9d6a9
#
_cell.length_a   1.000
_cell.length_b   1.000
_cell.length_c   1.000
_cell.angle_alpha   90.00
_cell.angle_beta   90.00
_cell.angle_gamma   90.00
#
_symmetry.space_group_name_H-M   'P 1'
#
loop_
_entity.id
_entity.type
_entity.pdbx_description
1 polymer ?
#
loop_
_entity_poly.entity_id
_entity_poly.type
_entity_poly.pdbx_seq_one_letter_code
_entity_poly.pdbx_strand_id
1 'polypeptide(L)'
;MTPHGTRAGEDAEDLDVEEVLALVRNSNGNPPPEPAPRAGTDSPGTPHRPDARHHATPWPEARAQAERAARSAVRAARRAPVSAPLDAALGLTLAAPLDALTDLPSFDTSAMDGWAVAGPAPWAVRDEGVLAGHATPAPLTDGEAVRIATGARIPPDTTAVLRSEHGRTDDKGRLHATRDVVPGQDIRPRGQECRSGDQLLPAGTLVTPAVLGLAAAAGYDTVTAVPRPRAEVLVLGDELLTEGRPHDGLIRDALGPMLPPWLRALGAEITAVRRIRDDADALHEAIATADADVIVTTGGTAAGPVDHVHPTLRRIGAELLVDGVRVRPGHPMLLARTGETQHLVGLPGNPLAAVSGLLTLAEPLLRTLAARPAPEPYTLPLRDPVQGHPYDTRLVPVVLRGDEAVPLHYNGPAMLRGIAAADALAVVPPGGTRPGQEAELLDLPWASAGIGVCFT
;
A
#
# COMPACT_ATOMS: atom_id res chain seq x y z
N MET A 1 18.74 -3.06 -55.29
CA MET A 1 17.70 -2.17 -54.83
C MET A 1 17.27 -2.62 -53.45
N THR A 2 17.83 -2.02 -52.44
CA THR A 2 17.48 -2.19 -51.03
C THR A 2 16.46 -1.12 -50.62
N PRO A 3 15.52 -1.39 -49.72
CA PRO A 3 14.99 -0.34 -48.88
C PRO A 3 15.39 -0.52 -47.43
N HIS A 4 15.77 0.59 -46.85
CA HIS A 4 16.06 0.82 -45.45
C HIS A 4 14.91 0.42 -44.50
N GLY A 5 15.28 -0.36 -43.49
CA GLY A 5 14.49 -0.52 -42.28
C GLY A 5 14.87 0.56 -41.27
N THR A 6 13.92 1.36 -40.91
CA THR A 6 13.99 2.33 -39.80
C THR A 6 13.89 1.60 -38.47
N ARG A 7 14.94 1.65 -37.67
CA ARG A 7 14.91 1.36 -36.24
C ARG A 7 14.18 2.52 -35.53
N ALA A 8 13.09 2.20 -34.90
CA ALA A 8 12.49 3.03 -33.85
C ALA A 8 12.52 2.19 -32.56
N GLY A 9 13.19 2.69 -31.57
CA GLY A 9 13.26 2.07 -30.25
C GLY A 9 14.56 2.48 -29.55
N GLU A 10 14.40 2.99 -28.36
CA GLU A 10 15.40 3.40 -27.38
C GLU A 10 15.65 4.90 -27.40
N ASP A 11 14.97 5.50 -26.43
CA ASP A 11 15.48 6.54 -25.54
C ASP A 11 14.34 6.95 -24.59
N ALA A 12 13.97 6.04 -23.68
CA ALA A 12 13.44 6.48 -22.39
C ALA A 12 14.67 6.82 -21.55
N GLU A 13 15.14 8.07 -21.67
CA GLU A 13 16.14 8.60 -20.77
C GLU A 13 15.59 8.49 -19.36
N ASP A 14 16.25 7.68 -18.53
CA ASP A 14 16.16 7.73 -17.09
C ASP A 14 16.49 9.16 -16.67
N LEU A 15 15.46 9.98 -16.45
CA LEU A 15 15.63 11.31 -15.89
C LEU A 15 16.30 11.15 -14.53
N ASP A 16 17.57 11.53 -14.47
CA ASP A 16 18.35 11.49 -13.24
C ASP A 16 17.62 12.31 -12.18
N VAL A 17 17.44 11.71 -11.01
CA VAL A 17 16.74 12.35 -9.89
C VAL A 17 17.39 13.67 -9.48
N GLU A 18 18.71 13.84 -9.75
CA GLU A 18 19.41 15.11 -9.62
C GLU A 18 18.85 16.17 -10.60
N GLU A 19 18.43 15.78 -11.78
CA GLU A 19 17.82 16.67 -12.77
C GLU A 19 16.40 17.09 -12.37
N VAL A 20 15.62 16.17 -11.79
CA VAL A 20 14.29 16.48 -11.20
C VAL A 20 14.46 17.40 -9.97
N LEU A 21 15.47 17.17 -9.13
CA LEU A 21 15.81 18.04 -7.99
C LEU A 21 16.36 19.39 -8.46
N ALA A 22 17.13 19.44 -9.57
CA ALA A 22 17.61 20.68 -10.18
C ALA A 22 16.46 21.50 -10.78
N LEU A 23 15.46 20.86 -11.42
CA LEU A 23 14.23 21.49 -11.87
C LEU A 23 13.42 22.05 -10.69
N VAL A 24 13.43 21.36 -9.53
CA VAL A 24 12.79 21.82 -8.30
C VAL A 24 13.59 22.96 -7.62
N ARG A 25 14.93 22.98 -7.76
CA ARG A 25 15.82 24.02 -7.19
C ARG A 25 15.95 25.26 -8.07
N ASN A 26 15.91 25.14 -9.39
CA ASN A 26 16.24 26.23 -10.32
C ASN A 26 15.08 27.17 -10.66
N SER A 27 13.88 27.00 -10.09
CA SER A 27 12.87 28.04 -10.14
C SER A 27 13.15 29.11 -9.06
N ASN A 28 14.29 29.81 -9.18
CA ASN A 28 14.61 31.02 -8.42
C ASN A 28 13.66 32.15 -8.81
N GLY A 29 12.40 32.07 -8.40
CA GLY A 29 11.54 33.21 -8.22
C GLY A 29 11.60 33.60 -6.76
N ASN A 30 12.17 34.73 -6.42
CA ASN A 30 12.01 35.34 -5.11
C ASN A 30 10.53 35.27 -4.72
N PRO A 31 10.20 34.84 -3.49
CA PRO A 31 8.84 34.99 -2.99
C PRO A 31 8.46 36.48 -3.06
N PRO A 32 7.22 36.82 -3.45
CA PRO A 32 6.79 38.20 -3.39
C PRO A 32 6.97 38.70 -1.95
N PRO A 33 7.41 39.98 -1.77
CA PRO A 33 7.60 40.53 -0.44
C PRO A 33 6.30 40.46 0.34
N GLU A 34 6.38 39.98 1.58
CA GLU A 34 5.24 40.04 2.51
C GLU A 34 4.70 41.47 2.56
N PRO A 35 3.38 41.66 2.48
CA PRO A 35 2.79 42.99 2.63
C PRO A 35 3.12 43.49 4.05
N ALA A 36 3.71 44.67 4.14
CA ALA A 36 4.04 45.33 5.38
C ALA A 36 2.81 45.44 6.30
N PRO A 37 2.96 45.31 7.63
CA PRO A 37 1.85 45.42 8.55
C PRO A 37 1.21 46.79 8.46
N ARG A 38 -0.06 46.84 8.06
CA ARG A 38 -0.86 48.06 8.09
C ARG A 38 -1.05 48.46 9.55
N ALA A 39 -0.65 49.67 9.87
CA ALA A 39 -0.88 50.30 11.16
C ALA A 39 -2.36 50.28 11.49
N GLY A 40 -2.71 49.68 12.62
CA GLY A 40 -4.10 49.60 13.09
C GLY A 40 -4.62 50.94 13.54
N THR A 41 -5.81 51.27 13.09
CA THR A 41 -6.68 52.22 13.75
C THR A 41 -7.57 51.44 14.71
N ASP A 42 -7.36 51.66 16.01
CA ASP A 42 -8.21 51.13 17.08
C ASP A 42 -9.68 51.61 16.91
N SER A 43 -10.59 50.66 16.74
CA SER A 43 -12.01 50.85 16.95
C SER A 43 -12.47 49.93 18.12
N PRO A 44 -13.21 50.46 19.11
CA PRO A 44 -13.55 49.68 20.29
C PRO A 44 -14.77 48.80 20.05
N GLY A 45 -14.68 47.53 20.45
CA GLY A 45 -15.81 46.73 20.87
C GLY A 45 -16.44 45.77 19.90
N THR A 46 -15.71 44.71 19.55
CA THR A 46 -16.36 43.43 19.16
C THR A 46 -16.07 42.39 20.24
N PRO A 47 -17.08 41.66 20.75
CA PRO A 47 -16.82 40.64 21.76
C PRO A 47 -15.87 39.56 21.21
N HIS A 48 -14.79 39.30 21.91
CA HIS A 48 -13.85 38.22 21.66
C HIS A 48 -14.63 36.90 21.54
N ARG A 49 -14.74 36.36 20.32
CA ARG A 49 -15.11 34.96 20.15
C ARG A 49 -14.01 34.13 20.84
N PRO A 50 -14.39 33.18 21.72
CA PRO A 50 -13.39 32.31 22.35
C PRO A 50 -12.55 31.65 21.27
N ASP A 51 -11.23 31.68 21.44
CA ASP A 51 -10.22 31.25 20.49
C ASP A 51 -10.50 29.80 20.08
N ALA A 52 -10.98 29.58 18.86
CA ALA A 52 -11.28 28.26 18.30
C ALA A 52 -10.07 27.30 18.33
N ARG A 53 -8.87 27.85 18.61
CA ARG A 53 -7.63 27.10 18.74
C ARG A 53 -7.56 26.20 19.98
N HIS A 54 -8.39 26.45 21.01
CA HIS A 54 -8.40 25.63 22.22
C HIS A 54 -9.15 24.31 22.07
N HIS A 55 -9.89 24.11 20.96
CA HIS A 55 -10.71 22.90 20.73
C HIS A 55 -10.12 21.91 19.72
N ALA A 56 -9.10 22.30 18.93
CA ALA A 56 -8.51 21.43 17.94
C ALA A 56 -7.71 20.27 18.57
N THR A 57 -7.94 19.07 18.05
CA THR A 57 -7.34 17.82 18.56
C THR A 57 -5.84 17.77 18.24
N PRO A 58 -4.96 17.38 19.18
CA PRO A 58 -3.56 17.08 18.88
C PRO A 58 -3.45 16.03 17.76
N TRP A 59 -2.43 16.18 16.89
CA TRP A 59 -2.27 15.30 15.74
C TRP A 59 -2.21 13.79 16.09
N PRO A 60 -1.40 13.33 17.09
CA PRO A 60 -1.38 11.91 17.46
C PRO A 60 -2.73 11.43 18.02
N GLU A 61 -3.43 12.29 18.76
CA GLU A 61 -4.74 11.97 19.33
C GLU A 61 -5.81 11.84 18.24
N ALA A 62 -5.76 12.67 17.19
CA ALA A 62 -6.67 12.59 16.05
C ALA A 62 -6.52 11.26 15.30
N ARG A 63 -5.29 10.79 15.08
CA ARG A 63 -5.00 9.46 14.48
C ARG A 63 -5.55 8.34 15.36
N ALA A 64 -5.28 8.40 16.67
CA ALA A 64 -5.79 7.41 17.62
C ALA A 64 -7.32 7.41 17.69
N GLN A 65 -7.96 8.58 17.56
CA GLN A 65 -9.42 8.67 17.52
C GLN A 65 -10.02 8.03 16.27
N ALA A 66 -9.39 8.19 15.10
CA ALA A 66 -9.79 7.52 13.87
C ALA A 66 -9.70 5.99 13.98
N GLU A 67 -8.63 5.47 14.60
CA GLU A 67 -8.52 4.03 14.88
C GLU A 67 -9.59 3.53 15.84
N ARG A 68 -9.86 4.26 16.94
CA ARG A 68 -10.92 3.90 17.90
C ARG A 68 -12.28 3.85 17.24
N ALA A 69 -12.59 4.83 16.39
CA ALA A 69 -13.83 4.90 15.63
C ALA A 69 -13.99 3.67 14.72
N ALA A 70 -12.95 3.32 13.97
CA ALA A 70 -12.95 2.12 13.13
C ALA A 70 -13.12 0.83 13.94
N ARG A 71 -12.39 0.66 15.04
CA ARG A 71 -12.53 -0.51 15.91
C ARG A 71 -13.95 -0.65 16.49
N SER A 72 -14.61 0.48 16.80
CA SER A 72 -16.01 0.49 17.23
C SER A 72 -16.94 0.03 16.10
N ALA A 73 -16.75 0.56 14.88
CA ALA A 73 -17.53 0.16 13.71
C ALA A 73 -17.36 -1.32 13.37
N VAL A 74 -16.13 -1.85 13.38
CA VAL A 74 -15.86 -3.27 13.15
C VAL A 74 -16.61 -4.14 14.14
N ARG A 75 -16.63 -3.76 15.41
CA ARG A 75 -17.38 -4.50 16.46
C ARG A 75 -18.90 -4.43 16.25
N ALA A 76 -19.43 -3.26 15.87
CA ALA A 76 -20.86 -3.05 15.64
C ALA A 76 -21.33 -3.77 14.37
N ALA A 77 -20.58 -3.64 13.27
CA ALA A 77 -20.95 -4.19 11.97
C ALA A 77 -20.98 -5.72 11.92
N ARG A 78 -20.25 -6.42 12.81
CA ARG A 78 -20.09 -7.88 12.77
C ARG A 78 -19.83 -8.42 11.36
N ARG A 79 -19.00 -7.69 10.57
CA ARG A 79 -18.72 -8.03 9.20
C ARG A 79 -18.22 -9.47 9.09
N ALA A 80 -18.99 -10.30 8.38
CA ALA A 80 -18.57 -11.67 8.11
C ALA A 80 -17.36 -11.66 7.14
N PRO A 81 -16.37 -12.51 7.39
CA PRO A 81 -15.32 -12.77 6.41
C PRO A 81 -15.93 -13.22 5.08
N VAL A 82 -15.22 -12.92 3.99
CA VAL A 82 -15.61 -13.31 2.64
C VAL A 82 -14.66 -14.39 2.11
N SER A 83 -15.19 -15.31 1.30
CA SER A 83 -14.36 -16.20 0.50
C SER A 83 -13.96 -15.45 -0.77
N ALA A 84 -12.68 -15.14 -0.90
CA ALA A 84 -12.13 -14.40 -2.03
C ALA A 84 -11.34 -15.35 -2.95
N PRO A 85 -11.66 -15.43 -4.25
CA PRO A 85 -10.81 -16.11 -5.23
C PRO A 85 -9.41 -15.53 -5.24
N LEU A 86 -8.39 -16.35 -5.54
CA LEU A 86 -6.99 -15.90 -5.46
C LEU A 86 -6.70 -14.69 -6.36
N ASP A 87 -7.32 -14.62 -7.53
CA ASP A 87 -7.19 -13.50 -8.48
C ASP A 87 -7.79 -12.19 -7.97
N ALA A 88 -8.73 -12.24 -7.02
CA ALA A 88 -9.36 -11.07 -6.38
C ALA A 88 -8.83 -10.78 -4.96
N ALA A 89 -8.02 -11.67 -4.39
CA ALA A 89 -7.60 -11.60 -2.99
C ALA A 89 -6.42 -10.65 -2.72
N LEU A 90 -5.69 -10.22 -3.75
CA LEU A 90 -4.52 -9.33 -3.59
C LEU A 90 -4.86 -8.07 -2.77
N GLY A 91 -4.06 -7.81 -1.73
CA GLY A 91 -4.22 -6.65 -0.85
C GLY A 91 -5.39 -6.74 0.13
N LEU A 92 -6.09 -7.88 0.23
CA LEU A 92 -6.97 -8.21 1.35
C LEU A 92 -6.16 -8.66 2.56
N THR A 93 -6.80 -8.73 3.72
CA THR A 93 -6.20 -9.30 4.95
C THR A 93 -6.84 -10.65 5.23
N LEU A 94 -6.05 -11.67 5.51
CA LEU A 94 -6.55 -12.98 5.90
C LEU A 94 -7.41 -12.87 7.18
N ALA A 95 -8.64 -13.37 7.12
CA ALA A 95 -9.53 -13.42 8.27
C ALA A 95 -9.39 -14.73 9.09
N ALA A 96 -8.76 -15.73 8.51
CA ALA A 96 -8.43 -17.01 9.12
C ALA A 96 -6.97 -17.36 8.83
N PRO A 97 -6.32 -18.22 9.63
CA PRO A 97 -5.01 -18.75 9.29
C PRO A 97 -5.02 -19.44 7.93
N LEU A 98 -3.89 -19.46 7.25
CA LEU A 98 -3.65 -20.25 6.05
C LEU A 98 -2.90 -21.51 6.48
N ASP A 99 -3.57 -22.66 6.46
CA ASP A 99 -2.99 -23.95 6.80
C ASP A 99 -2.72 -24.73 5.50
N ALA A 100 -1.66 -25.53 5.45
CA ALA A 100 -1.35 -26.34 4.29
C ALA A 100 -2.42 -27.40 4.04
N LEU A 101 -3.11 -27.38 2.90
CA LEU A 101 -4.09 -28.42 2.51
C LEU A 101 -3.40 -29.68 1.99
N THR A 102 -2.14 -29.56 1.55
CA THR A 102 -1.31 -30.65 1.06
C THR A 102 0.12 -30.44 1.52
N ASP A 103 0.91 -31.52 1.47
CA ASP A 103 2.36 -31.40 1.67
C ASP A 103 3.02 -30.58 0.55
N LEU A 104 4.09 -29.84 0.87
CA LEU A 104 4.92 -29.13 -0.11
C LEU A 104 6.39 -29.58 -0.02
N PRO A 105 6.94 -30.16 -1.11
CA PRO A 105 6.22 -30.67 -2.28
C PRO A 105 5.30 -31.84 -1.92
N SER A 106 4.26 -32.09 -2.72
CA SER A 106 3.23 -33.09 -2.44
C SER A 106 3.70 -34.54 -2.64
N PHE A 107 4.87 -34.72 -3.24
CA PHE A 107 5.57 -35.99 -3.42
C PHE A 107 7.08 -35.73 -3.57
N ASP A 108 7.89 -36.78 -3.43
CA ASP A 108 9.33 -36.66 -3.67
C ASP A 108 9.61 -36.26 -5.11
N THR A 109 10.43 -35.21 -5.31
CA THR A 109 10.73 -34.64 -6.63
C THR A 109 12.22 -34.56 -6.87
N SER A 110 12.61 -34.65 -8.16
CA SER A 110 13.98 -34.39 -8.55
C SER A 110 14.34 -32.93 -8.42
N ALA A 111 15.45 -32.63 -7.76
CA ALA A 111 15.99 -31.28 -7.68
C ALA A 111 16.74 -30.87 -8.97
N MET A 112 17.15 -31.81 -9.79
CA MET A 112 18.02 -31.61 -10.96
C MET A 112 17.58 -32.48 -12.15
N ASP A 113 18.00 -32.08 -13.33
CA ASP A 113 17.91 -32.93 -14.54
C ASP A 113 19.00 -33.99 -14.50
N GLY A 114 18.67 -35.24 -14.90
CA GLY A 114 19.61 -36.32 -14.89
C GLY A 114 18.98 -37.70 -14.93
N TRP A 115 19.37 -38.54 -14.00
CA TRP A 115 18.85 -39.91 -13.84
C TRP A 115 18.49 -40.19 -12.39
N ALA A 116 17.29 -40.66 -12.16
CA ALA A 116 16.94 -41.34 -10.93
C ALA A 116 17.63 -42.74 -10.96
N VAL A 117 18.36 -43.07 -9.92
CA VAL A 117 19.14 -44.30 -9.84
C VAL A 117 18.78 -45.12 -8.61
N ALA A 118 18.82 -46.46 -8.71
CA ALA A 118 18.59 -47.35 -7.61
C ALA A 118 19.79 -48.24 -7.37
N GLY A 119 20.24 -48.36 -6.10
CA GLY A 119 21.40 -49.17 -5.70
C GLY A 119 22.76 -48.67 -6.26
N PRO A 120 23.82 -49.49 -6.21
CA PRO A 120 25.13 -49.09 -6.63
C PRO A 120 25.32 -49.07 -8.16
N ALA A 121 26.26 -48.24 -8.65
CA ALA A 121 26.66 -48.21 -10.04
C ALA A 121 27.39 -49.51 -10.45
N PRO A 122 27.46 -49.85 -11.78
CA PRO A 122 26.83 -49.16 -12.93
C PRO A 122 25.35 -49.54 -13.08
N TRP A 123 24.53 -48.60 -13.63
CA TRP A 123 23.10 -48.80 -13.82
C TRP A 123 22.70 -49.07 -15.26
N ALA A 124 21.72 -49.96 -15.47
CA ALA A 124 21.03 -50.12 -16.74
C ALA A 124 20.00 -48.99 -16.92
N VAL A 125 20.12 -48.20 -18.00
CA VAL A 125 19.21 -47.12 -18.28
C VAL A 125 17.94 -47.66 -18.94
N ARG A 126 16.76 -47.36 -18.36
CA ARG A 126 15.49 -47.62 -19.03
C ARG A 126 15.21 -46.62 -20.14
N ASP A 127 14.58 -47.07 -21.21
CA ASP A 127 14.27 -46.21 -22.36
C ASP A 127 13.18 -45.14 -22.06
N GLU A 128 12.38 -45.35 -21.02
CA GLU A 128 11.33 -44.44 -20.59
C GLU A 128 11.93 -43.28 -19.79
N GLY A 129 11.53 -42.03 -20.11
CA GLY A 129 11.87 -40.84 -19.32
C GLY A 129 10.76 -40.45 -18.37
N VAL A 130 11.09 -39.89 -17.19
CA VAL A 130 10.15 -39.35 -16.23
C VAL A 130 10.11 -37.84 -16.37
N LEU A 131 8.97 -37.31 -16.80
CA LEU A 131 8.71 -35.87 -16.94
C LEU A 131 7.75 -35.37 -15.85
N ALA A 132 7.88 -34.11 -15.49
CA ALA A 132 6.96 -33.47 -14.57
C ALA A 132 5.51 -33.49 -15.14
N GLY A 133 4.52 -33.71 -14.27
CA GLY A 133 3.09 -33.74 -14.67
C GLY A 133 2.60 -35.05 -15.31
N HIS A 134 3.46 -36.05 -15.42
CA HIS A 134 3.08 -37.38 -15.94
C HIS A 134 2.74 -38.36 -14.81
N ALA A 135 2.14 -39.50 -15.19
CA ALA A 135 1.69 -40.53 -14.23
C ALA A 135 2.82 -41.01 -13.31
N THR A 136 2.46 -41.64 -12.19
CA THR A 136 3.40 -42.21 -11.26
C THR A 136 4.36 -43.17 -11.95
N PRO A 137 5.67 -42.93 -11.94
CA PRO A 137 6.65 -43.78 -12.59
C PRO A 137 6.70 -45.15 -11.92
N ALA A 138 7.05 -46.18 -12.70
CA ALA A 138 7.24 -47.50 -12.15
C ALA A 138 8.44 -47.56 -11.17
N PRO A 139 8.40 -48.43 -10.14
CA PRO A 139 9.54 -48.61 -9.23
C PRO A 139 10.85 -48.97 -9.99
N LEU A 140 11.98 -48.50 -9.45
CA LEU A 140 13.29 -48.91 -9.91
C LEU A 140 13.77 -50.12 -9.09
N THR A 141 14.49 -51.03 -9.74
CA THR A 141 15.22 -52.09 -9.05
C THR A 141 16.72 -51.75 -8.95
N ASP A 142 17.42 -52.37 -8.02
CA ASP A 142 18.85 -52.16 -7.86
C ASP A 142 19.60 -52.36 -9.19
N GLY A 143 20.50 -51.43 -9.52
CA GLY A 143 21.23 -51.41 -10.78
C GLY A 143 20.48 -50.81 -11.96
N GLU A 144 19.30 -50.20 -11.75
CA GLU A 144 18.53 -49.49 -12.78
C GLU A 144 18.63 -47.98 -12.65
N ALA A 145 18.46 -47.30 -13.75
CA ALA A 145 18.35 -45.85 -13.86
C ALA A 145 17.27 -45.46 -14.87
N VAL A 146 16.62 -44.32 -14.64
CA VAL A 146 15.68 -43.73 -15.60
C VAL A 146 15.97 -42.24 -15.72
N ARG A 147 15.90 -41.72 -16.95
CA ARG A 147 16.00 -40.26 -17.15
C ARG A 147 14.89 -39.53 -16.43
N ILE A 148 15.27 -38.46 -15.71
CA ILE A 148 14.34 -37.66 -14.93
C ILE A 148 14.60 -36.18 -15.14
N ALA A 149 13.54 -35.41 -15.27
CA ALA A 149 13.59 -33.94 -15.33
C ALA A 149 13.41 -33.33 -13.94
N THR A 150 13.97 -32.14 -13.77
CA THR A 150 13.76 -31.32 -12.56
C THR A 150 12.26 -31.16 -12.26
N GLY A 151 11.87 -31.33 -11.00
CA GLY A 151 10.47 -31.26 -10.56
C GLY A 151 9.64 -32.51 -10.86
N ALA A 152 10.15 -33.48 -11.61
CA ALA A 152 9.46 -34.73 -11.85
C ALA A 152 9.40 -35.59 -10.58
N ARG A 153 8.31 -36.36 -10.46
CA ARG A 153 8.13 -37.30 -9.34
C ARG A 153 9.20 -38.39 -9.36
N ILE A 154 9.83 -38.59 -8.24
CA ILE A 154 10.83 -39.64 -8.05
C ILE A 154 10.15 -41.01 -8.14
N PRO A 155 10.67 -41.96 -8.97
CA PRO A 155 10.23 -43.35 -8.95
C PRO A 155 10.43 -43.98 -7.55
N PRO A 156 9.50 -44.85 -7.10
CA PRO A 156 9.73 -45.60 -5.88
C PRO A 156 11.06 -46.36 -5.94
N ASP A 157 11.68 -46.57 -4.78
CA ASP A 157 12.96 -47.26 -4.57
C ASP A 157 14.21 -46.56 -5.21
N THR A 158 14.06 -45.32 -5.67
CA THR A 158 15.19 -44.48 -6.07
C THR A 158 16.06 -44.17 -4.87
N THR A 159 17.36 -44.37 -4.99
CA THR A 159 18.33 -44.06 -3.92
C THR A 159 18.92 -42.64 -4.07
N ALA A 160 19.04 -42.11 -5.28
CA ALA A 160 19.57 -40.77 -5.55
C ALA A 160 19.19 -40.29 -6.95
N VAL A 161 19.39 -39.00 -7.21
CA VAL A 161 19.41 -38.44 -8.57
C VAL A 161 20.86 -38.12 -8.93
N LEU A 162 21.33 -38.72 -10.03
CA LEU A 162 22.59 -38.41 -10.66
C LEU A 162 22.39 -37.30 -11.68
N ARG A 163 23.05 -36.15 -11.50
CA ARG A 163 22.95 -35.01 -12.43
C ARG A 163 23.47 -35.39 -13.82
N SER A 164 22.87 -34.77 -14.85
CA SER A 164 23.25 -35.04 -16.26
C SER A 164 24.72 -34.81 -16.54
N GLU A 165 25.36 -33.81 -15.94
CA GLU A 165 26.79 -33.49 -16.09
C GLU A 165 27.72 -34.50 -15.40
N HIS A 166 27.20 -35.35 -14.52
CA HIS A 166 27.97 -36.34 -13.76
C HIS A 166 27.72 -37.77 -14.20
N GLY A 167 26.86 -37.99 -15.20
CA GLY A 167 26.59 -39.31 -15.78
C GLY A 167 27.28 -39.53 -17.11
N ARG A 168 27.85 -40.74 -17.33
CA ARG A 168 28.36 -41.18 -18.62
C ARG A 168 27.84 -42.56 -18.94
N THR A 169 27.37 -42.76 -20.16
CA THR A 169 26.92 -44.05 -20.64
C THR A 169 28.07 -44.76 -21.38
N ASP A 170 28.36 -46.01 -21.04
CA ASP A 170 29.34 -46.83 -21.73
C ASP A 170 28.79 -47.40 -23.06
N ASP A 171 29.69 -48.10 -23.81
CA ASP A 171 29.34 -48.71 -25.11
C ASP A 171 28.28 -49.83 -24.99
N LYS A 172 27.99 -50.30 -23.79
CA LYS A 172 26.95 -51.29 -23.48
C LYS A 172 25.67 -50.68 -23.01
N GLY A 173 25.55 -49.31 -23.03
CA GLY A 173 24.38 -48.58 -22.60
C GLY A 173 24.21 -48.46 -21.07
N ARG A 174 25.28 -48.81 -20.30
CA ARG A 174 25.22 -48.65 -18.83
C ARG A 174 25.71 -47.29 -18.39
N LEU A 175 24.99 -46.72 -17.42
CA LEU A 175 25.26 -45.42 -16.81
C LEU A 175 26.31 -45.58 -15.69
N HIS A 176 27.33 -44.74 -15.73
CA HIS A 176 28.39 -44.62 -14.74
C HIS A 176 28.39 -43.20 -14.17
N ALA A 177 28.61 -43.08 -12.87
CA ALA A 177 28.82 -41.77 -12.24
C ALA A 177 30.30 -41.38 -12.33
N THR A 178 30.57 -40.08 -12.60
CA THR A 178 31.91 -39.50 -12.58
C THR A 178 32.34 -39.00 -11.20
N ARG A 179 31.41 -39.03 -10.24
CA ARG A 179 31.62 -38.70 -8.83
C ARG A 179 30.82 -39.64 -7.96
N ASP A 180 31.17 -39.73 -6.67
CA ASP A 180 30.40 -40.52 -5.70
C ASP A 180 28.96 -40.03 -5.62
N VAL A 181 28.01 -40.96 -5.58
CA VAL A 181 26.58 -40.71 -5.44
C VAL A 181 26.17 -41.06 -4.01
N VAL A 182 25.65 -40.07 -3.30
CA VAL A 182 25.22 -40.22 -1.92
C VAL A 182 23.72 -40.50 -1.86
N PRO A 183 23.23 -41.44 -1.05
CA PRO A 183 21.79 -41.67 -0.87
C PRO A 183 21.07 -40.39 -0.50
N GLY A 184 19.91 -40.13 -1.15
CA GLY A 184 19.10 -38.91 -1.00
C GLY A 184 19.59 -37.71 -1.79
N GLN A 185 20.74 -37.82 -2.47
CA GLN A 185 21.31 -36.73 -3.27
C GLN A 185 20.31 -36.25 -4.33
N ASP A 186 20.13 -34.92 -4.40
CA ASP A 186 19.27 -34.19 -5.37
C ASP A 186 17.80 -34.66 -5.41
N ILE A 187 17.32 -35.26 -4.32
CA ILE A 187 15.91 -35.56 -4.06
C ILE A 187 15.37 -34.50 -3.12
N ARG A 188 14.27 -33.84 -3.51
CA ARG A 188 13.47 -33.01 -2.60
C ARG A 188 12.38 -33.89 -1.98
N PRO A 189 12.45 -34.19 -0.70
CA PRO A 189 11.47 -35.08 -0.07
C PRO A 189 10.09 -34.41 0.02
N ARG A 190 9.06 -35.22 -0.05
CA ARG A 190 7.67 -34.79 0.23
C ARG A 190 7.60 -34.09 1.58
N GLY A 191 6.91 -32.94 1.60
CA GLY A 191 6.71 -32.18 2.84
C GLY A 191 7.98 -31.50 3.36
N GLN A 192 8.98 -31.27 2.50
CA GLN A 192 10.23 -30.60 2.90
C GLN A 192 9.98 -29.16 3.37
N GLU A 193 9.04 -28.46 2.76
CA GLU A 193 8.68 -27.09 3.12
C GLU A 193 7.61 -27.06 4.23
N CYS A 194 6.52 -27.80 4.03
CA CYS A 194 5.47 -27.96 5.03
C CYS A 194 4.68 -29.24 4.79
N ARG A 195 4.03 -29.73 5.84
CA ARG A 195 3.12 -30.87 5.79
C ARG A 195 1.68 -30.40 5.81
N SER A 196 0.78 -31.21 5.28
CA SER A 196 -0.66 -30.98 5.38
C SER A 196 -1.07 -30.76 6.82
N GLY A 197 -1.78 -29.66 7.10
CA GLY A 197 -2.20 -29.24 8.43
C GLY A 197 -1.24 -28.27 9.13
N ASP A 198 -0.02 -28.04 8.60
CA ASP A 198 0.88 -27.04 9.17
C ASP A 198 0.33 -25.62 8.89
N GLN A 199 0.37 -24.76 9.91
CA GLN A 199 0.00 -23.36 9.72
C GLN A 199 1.10 -22.63 8.98
N LEU A 200 0.78 -22.12 7.78
CA LEU A 200 1.70 -21.36 6.92
C LEU A 200 1.75 -19.89 7.30
N LEU A 201 0.57 -19.27 7.49
CA LEU A 201 0.44 -17.84 7.81
C LEU A 201 -0.69 -17.63 8.83
N PRO A 202 -0.53 -16.70 9.78
CA PRO A 202 -1.59 -16.38 10.74
C PRO A 202 -2.70 -15.54 10.11
N ALA A 203 -3.87 -15.51 10.73
CA ALA A 203 -4.89 -14.50 10.46
C ALA A 203 -4.30 -13.08 10.67
N GLY A 204 -4.79 -12.10 9.93
CA GLY A 204 -4.24 -10.73 9.94
C GLY A 204 -3.10 -10.51 8.94
N THR A 205 -2.60 -11.55 8.26
CA THR A 205 -1.58 -11.41 7.22
C THR A 205 -2.15 -10.70 5.98
N LEU A 206 -1.43 -9.71 5.48
CA LEU A 206 -1.75 -9.05 4.21
C LEU A 206 -1.49 -10.00 3.03
N VAL A 207 -2.46 -10.17 2.14
CA VAL A 207 -2.32 -10.99 0.94
C VAL A 207 -1.46 -10.26 -0.09
N THR A 208 -0.20 -10.63 -0.16
CA THR A 208 0.79 -10.18 -1.15
C THR A 208 0.83 -11.14 -2.34
N PRO A 209 1.53 -10.83 -3.45
CA PRO A 209 1.74 -11.79 -4.54
C PRO A 209 2.41 -13.10 -4.07
N ALA A 210 3.32 -13.03 -3.10
CA ALA A 210 3.96 -14.23 -2.54
C ALA A 210 2.96 -15.08 -1.74
N VAL A 211 2.07 -14.46 -0.98
CA VAL A 211 0.99 -15.15 -0.24
C VAL A 211 0.03 -15.84 -1.20
N LEU A 212 -0.31 -15.21 -2.34
CA LEU A 212 -1.13 -15.85 -3.38
C LEU A 212 -0.44 -17.10 -3.94
N GLY A 213 0.86 -17.01 -4.24
CA GLY A 213 1.64 -18.16 -4.72
C GLY A 213 1.70 -19.29 -3.70
N LEU A 214 1.93 -18.97 -2.43
CA LEU A 214 1.95 -19.95 -1.34
C LEU A 214 0.58 -20.59 -1.14
N ALA A 215 -0.51 -19.82 -1.14
CA ALA A 215 -1.86 -20.33 -1.03
C ALA A 215 -2.20 -21.30 -2.18
N ALA A 216 -1.89 -20.92 -3.42
CA ALA A 216 -2.08 -21.78 -4.58
C ALA A 216 -1.29 -23.10 -4.46
N ALA A 217 0.00 -23.01 -4.09
CA ALA A 217 0.85 -24.18 -3.90
C ALA A 217 0.35 -25.09 -2.77
N ALA A 218 -0.21 -24.50 -1.71
CA ALA A 218 -0.81 -25.22 -0.58
C ALA A 218 -2.20 -25.82 -0.89
N GLY A 219 -2.77 -25.58 -2.09
CA GLY A 219 -4.02 -26.21 -2.56
C GLY A 219 -5.27 -25.34 -2.47
N TYR A 220 -5.14 -24.02 -2.29
CA TYR A 220 -6.27 -23.11 -2.20
C TYR A 220 -6.68 -22.57 -3.59
N ASP A 221 -7.97 -22.50 -3.84
CA ASP A 221 -8.57 -21.72 -4.93
C ASP A 221 -9.14 -20.40 -4.41
N THR A 222 -9.49 -20.34 -3.13
CA THR A 222 -10.02 -19.16 -2.44
C THR A 222 -9.40 -19.03 -1.06
N VAL A 223 -9.33 -17.81 -0.54
CA VAL A 223 -8.93 -17.53 0.85
C VAL A 223 -10.05 -16.87 1.63
N THR A 224 -10.10 -17.11 2.94
CA THR A 224 -11.02 -16.41 3.84
C THR A 224 -10.39 -15.07 4.22
N ALA A 225 -11.02 -13.97 3.81
CA ALA A 225 -10.46 -12.62 3.95
C ALA A 225 -11.44 -11.64 4.59
N VAL A 226 -10.89 -10.56 5.14
CA VAL A 226 -11.66 -9.39 5.59
C VAL A 226 -12.10 -8.59 4.36
N PRO A 227 -13.40 -8.30 4.21
CA PRO A 227 -13.90 -7.51 3.08
C PRO A 227 -13.33 -6.08 3.11
N ARG A 228 -13.09 -5.51 1.92
CA ARG A 228 -12.63 -4.12 1.80
C ARG A 228 -13.68 -3.17 2.40
N PRO A 229 -13.26 -2.11 3.15
CA PRO A 229 -14.17 -1.04 3.49
C PRO A 229 -14.61 -0.30 2.22
N ARG A 230 -15.90 -0.04 2.11
CA ARG A 230 -16.51 0.68 0.98
C ARG A 230 -16.37 2.18 1.23
N ALA A 231 -15.83 2.91 0.28
CA ALA A 231 -15.62 4.35 0.37
C ALA A 231 -16.30 5.09 -0.79
N GLU A 232 -16.93 6.21 -0.47
CA GLU A 232 -17.51 7.12 -1.44
C GLU A 232 -16.87 8.50 -1.32
N VAL A 233 -16.55 9.13 -2.45
CA VAL A 233 -15.92 10.46 -2.50
C VAL A 233 -16.95 11.49 -2.97
N LEU A 234 -17.17 12.52 -2.16
CA LEU A 234 -18.01 13.68 -2.48
C LEU A 234 -17.11 14.89 -2.76
N VAL A 235 -17.00 15.28 -4.02
CA VAL A 235 -16.22 16.43 -4.46
C VAL A 235 -17.10 17.67 -4.39
N LEU A 236 -16.76 18.59 -3.49
CA LEU A 236 -17.53 19.83 -3.24
C LEU A 236 -16.81 21.02 -3.90
N GLY A 237 -17.58 21.92 -4.47
CA GLY A 237 -17.12 23.19 -5.03
C GLY A 237 -17.63 23.44 -6.45
N ASP A 238 -18.40 24.50 -6.63
CA ASP A 238 -18.91 24.93 -7.93
C ASP A 238 -17.79 25.55 -8.80
N GLU A 239 -16.67 25.96 -8.19
CA GLU A 239 -15.47 26.47 -8.87
C GLU A 239 -14.65 25.40 -9.60
N LEU A 240 -14.96 24.11 -9.41
CA LEU A 240 -14.13 22.99 -9.86
C LEU A 240 -14.47 22.55 -11.29
N LEU A 241 -13.50 22.70 -12.20
CA LEU A 241 -13.55 22.14 -13.55
C LEU A 241 -13.18 20.67 -13.58
N THR A 242 -13.94 19.88 -14.36
CA THR A 242 -13.65 18.45 -14.59
C THR A 242 -12.61 18.23 -15.68
N GLU A 243 -12.50 19.15 -16.62
CA GLU A 243 -11.57 19.09 -17.77
C GLU A 243 -11.13 20.49 -18.20
N GLY A 244 -10.10 20.55 -19.03
CA GLY A 244 -9.58 21.81 -19.56
C GLY A 244 -8.67 22.57 -18.59
N ARG A 245 -8.33 23.79 -18.97
CA ARG A 245 -7.46 24.70 -18.21
C ARG A 245 -8.30 25.65 -17.35
N PRO A 246 -7.78 26.09 -16.19
CA PRO A 246 -8.41 27.13 -15.37
C PRO A 246 -8.74 28.40 -16.18
N HIS A 247 -9.93 28.97 -15.95
CA HIS A 247 -10.38 30.21 -16.57
C HIS A 247 -11.49 30.86 -15.72
N ASP A 248 -11.69 32.17 -15.85
CA ASP A 248 -12.81 32.93 -15.26
C ASP A 248 -13.07 32.67 -13.76
N GLY A 249 -12.01 32.46 -12.98
CA GLY A 249 -12.09 32.15 -11.54
C GLY A 249 -12.33 30.66 -11.23
N LEU A 250 -12.61 29.84 -12.24
CA LEU A 250 -12.72 28.38 -12.08
C LEU A 250 -11.34 27.74 -12.04
N ILE A 251 -11.18 26.73 -11.20
CA ILE A 251 -9.92 25.98 -11.03
C ILE A 251 -10.11 24.51 -11.45
N ARG A 252 -9.01 23.84 -11.80
CA ARG A 252 -9.04 22.43 -12.14
C ARG A 252 -9.13 21.59 -10.88
N ASP A 253 -10.12 20.70 -10.81
CA ASP A 253 -10.21 19.71 -9.73
C ASP A 253 -8.96 18.80 -9.73
N ALA A 254 -8.23 18.84 -8.64
CA ALA A 254 -7.06 17.99 -8.40
C ALA A 254 -7.37 16.81 -7.47
N LEU A 255 -8.33 16.97 -6.55
CA LEU A 255 -8.66 15.97 -5.53
C LEU A 255 -9.53 14.84 -6.07
N GLY A 256 -10.48 15.16 -6.96
CA GLY A 256 -11.33 14.14 -7.59
C GLY A 256 -10.56 13.02 -8.27
N PRO A 257 -9.58 13.30 -9.14
CA PRO A 257 -8.73 12.26 -9.73
C PRO A 257 -7.73 11.64 -8.75
N MET A 258 -7.27 12.37 -7.70
CA MET A 258 -6.24 11.91 -6.77
C MET A 258 -6.79 10.93 -5.70
N LEU A 259 -7.95 11.22 -5.13
CA LEU A 259 -8.46 10.49 -3.96
C LEU A 259 -8.81 9.02 -4.25
N PRO A 260 -9.51 8.66 -5.34
CA PRO A 260 -9.90 7.27 -5.56
C PRO A 260 -8.72 6.29 -5.64
N PRO A 261 -7.65 6.54 -6.41
CA PRO A 261 -6.48 5.65 -6.42
C PRO A 261 -5.77 5.62 -5.06
N TRP A 262 -5.71 6.75 -4.33
CA TRP A 262 -5.12 6.77 -2.99
C TRP A 262 -5.90 5.91 -2.00
N LEU A 263 -7.22 6.07 -1.93
CA LEU A 263 -8.07 5.28 -1.04
C LEU A 263 -8.03 3.78 -1.37
N ARG A 264 -7.93 3.42 -2.68
CA ARG A 264 -7.72 2.02 -3.08
C ARG A 264 -6.39 1.48 -2.57
N ALA A 265 -5.32 2.25 -2.66
CA ALA A 265 -4.02 1.88 -2.13
C ALA A 265 -4.06 1.67 -0.60
N LEU A 266 -4.88 2.44 0.12
CA LEU A 266 -5.17 2.24 1.54
C LEU A 266 -6.10 1.04 1.83
N GLY A 267 -6.58 0.36 0.81
CA GLY A 267 -7.37 -0.87 0.93
C GLY A 267 -8.88 -0.70 0.81
N ALA A 268 -9.37 0.48 0.44
CA ALA A 268 -10.79 0.71 0.23
C ALA A 268 -11.27 0.24 -1.15
N GLU A 269 -12.53 -0.14 -1.21
CA GLU A 269 -13.30 -0.25 -2.46
C GLU A 269 -14.03 1.07 -2.70
N ILE A 270 -13.81 1.70 -3.86
CA ILE A 270 -14.48 2.96 -4.20
C ILE A 270 -15.80 2.65 -4.87
N THR A 271 -16.90 2.96 -4.19
CA THR A 271 -18.27 2.71 -4.67
C THR A 271 -18.75 3.80 -5.62
N ALA A 272 -18.42 5.07 -5.33
CA ALA A 272 -18.78 6.20 -6.17
C ALA A 272 -17.83 7.39 -5.96
N VAL A 273 -17.79 8.25 -6.98
CA VAL A 273 -17.23 9.61 -6.90
C VAL A 273 -18.31 10.54 -7.42
N ARG A 274 -18.89 11.35 -6.53
CA ARG A 274 -19.97 12.27 -6.88
C ARG A 274 -19.51 13.71 -6.74
N ARG A 275 -19.94 14.56 -7.66
CA ARG A 275 -19.76 16.01 -7.56
C ARG A 275 -21.03 16.61 -6.99
N ILE A 276 -20.85 17.38 -5.93
CA ILE A 276 -21.95 18.01 -5.20
C ILE A 276 -21.76 19.50 -5.30
N ARG A 277 -22.84 20.21 -5.65
CA ARG A 277 -22.86 21.67 -5.69
C ARG A 277 -22.70 22.23 -4.28
N ASP A 278 -22.32 23.50 -4.19
CA ASP A 278 -22.27 24.26 -2.93
C ASP A 278 -23.68 24.55 -2.40
N ASP A 279 -24.41 23.47 -2.15
CA ASP A 279 -25.79 23.45 -1.70
C ASP A 279 -25.95 22.47 -0.53
N ALA A 280 -26.54 22.94 0.58
CA ALA A 280 -26.68 22.16 1.81
C ALA A 280 -27.66 21.00 1.67
N ASP A 281 -28.71 21.12 0.85
CA ASP A 281 -29.70 20.05 0.65
C ASP A 281 -29.10 18.96 -0.27
N ALA A 282 -28.36 19.36 -1.32
CA ALA A 282 -27.64 18.42 -2.18
C ALA A 282 -26.60 17.62 -1.39
N LEU A 283 -25.83 18.26 -0.51
CA LEU A 283 -24.87 17.58 0.37
C LEU A 283 -25.56 16.64 1.37
N HIS A 284 -26.68 17.09 1.95
CA HIS A 284 -27.47 16.26 2.84
C HIS A 284 -27.99 15.00 2.15
N GLU A 285 -28.57 15.14 0.96
CA GLU A 285 -29.05 14.01 0.17
C GLU A 285 -27.90 13.06 -0.21
N ALA A 286 -26.75 13.62 -0.61
CA ALA A 286 -25.58 12.84 -0.95
C ALA A 286 -25.07 11.99 0.22
N ILE A 287 -25.03 12.53 1.43
CA ILE A 287 -24.63 11.78 2.62
C ILE A 287 -25.70 10.75 3.00
N ALA A 288 -26.97 11.12 2.96
CA ALA A 288 -28.09 10.24 3.34
C ALA A 288 -28.24 9.03 2.40
N THR A 289 -27.86 9.16 1.13
CA THR A 289 -27.97 8.11 0.11
C THR A 289 -26.65 7.32 -0.09
N ALA A 290 -25.58 7.69 0.60
CA ALA A 290 -24.29 7.02 0.45
C ALA A 290 -24.33 5.60 1.02
N ASP A 291 -24.11 4.62 0.15
CA ASP A 291 -23.97 3.21 0.52
C ASP A 291 -22.48 2.86 0.66
N ALA A 292 -21.86 3.40 1.69
CA ALA A 292 -20.45 3.27 1.98
C ALA A 292 -20.19 3.21 3.49
N ASP A 293 -19.07 2.62 3.91
CA ASP A 293 -18.61 2.63 5.30
C ASP A 293 -17.95 3.96 5.66
N VAL A 294 -17.30 4.56 4.64
CA VAL A 294 -16.58 5.83 4.78
C VAL A 294 -16.97 6.77 3.64
N ILE A 295 -17.47 7.94 3.99
CA ILE A 295 -17.69 9.05 3.08
C ILE A 295 -16.49 9.98 3.21
N VAL A 296 -15.91 10.39 2.08
CA VAL A 296 -14.80 11.37 2.06
C VAL A 296 -15.27 12.60 1.31
N THR A 297 -15.31 13.76 1.98
CA THR A 297 -15.62 15.03 1.31
C THR A 297 -14.36 15.83 1.03
N THR A 298 -14.36 16.64 -0.03
CA THR A 298 -13.28 17.58 -0.36
C THR A 298 -13.78 19.01 -0.22
N GLY A 299 -13.15 19.81 0.63
CA GLY A 299 -13.62 21.17 0.91
C GLY A 299 -14.81 21.22 1.88
N GLY A 300 -15.35 22.42 2.09
CA GLY A 300 -16.51 22.65 2.95
C GLY A 300 -16.28 22.41 4.45
N THR A 301 -15.04 22.28 4.90
CA THR A 301 -14.68 21.96 6.28
C THR A 301 -14.22 23.16 7.11
N ALA A 302 -14.07 24.33 6.50
CA ALA A 302 -13.74 25.57 7.21
C ALA A 302 -15.01 26.30 7.69
N ALA A 303 -14.86 27.49 8.28
CA ALA A 303 -15.99 28.28 8.76
C ALA A 303 -16.39 29.38 7.74
N GLY A 304 -16.34 29.07 6.45
CA GLY A 304 -16.72 29.97 5.37
C GLY A 304 -18.24 30.00 5.10
N PRO A 305 -18.74 30.97 4.34
CA PRO A 305 -20.18 31.13 4.07
C PRO A 305 -20.76 29.99 3.20
N VAL A 306 -19.93 29.27 2.46
CA VAL A 306 -20.29 28.12 1.60
C VAL A 306 -19.85 26.76 2.22
N ASP A 307 -19.41 26.75 3.47
CA ASP A 307 -18.99 25.54 4.17
C ASP A 307 -20.20 24.82 4.77
N HIS A 308 -20.78 23.90 4.01
CA HIS A 308 -22.01 23.22 4.38
C HIS A 308 -21.81 21.92 5.17
N VAL A 309 -20.58 21.42 5.34
CA VAL A 309 -20.33 20.12 5.99
C VAL A 309 -20.77 20.14 7.46
N HIS A 310 -20.34 21.10 8.27
CA HIS A 310 -20.74 21.19 9.67
C HIS A 310 -22.26 21.38 9.88
N PRO A 311 -22.95 22.29 9.15
CA PRO A 311 -24.39 22.39 9.22
C PRO A 311 -25.12 21.10 8.86
N THR A 312 -24.65 20.40 7.81
CA THR A 312 -25.24 19.14 7.37
C THR A 312 -25.02 18.03 8.40
N LEU A 313 -23.83 17.90 8.98
CA LEU A 313 -23.57 16.94 10.05
C LEU A 313 -24.47 17.15 11.27
N ARG A 314 -24.68 18.42 11.68
CA ARG A 314 -25.66 18.74 12.74
C ARG A 314 -27.09 18.37 12.38
N ARG A 315 -27.49 18.62 11.12
CA ARG A 315 -28.86 18.33 10.63
C ARG A 315 -29.17 16.83 10.64
N ILE A 316 -28.16 15.95 10.32
CA ILE A 316 -28.36 14.51 10.38
C ILE A 316 -28.11 13.91 11.76
N GLY A 317 -27.77 14.72 12.76
CA GLY A 317 -27.47 14.24 14.11
C GLY A 317 -26.17 13.46 14.21
N ALA A 318 -25.20 13.71 13.32
CA ALA A 318 -23.91 13.06 13.35
C ALA A 318 -23.10 13.43 14.59
N GLU A 319 -22.36 12.47 15.11
CA GLU A 319 -21.41 12.70 16.20
C GLU A 319 -20.06 13.14 15.65
N LEU A 320 -19.64 14.35 16.00
CA LEU A 320 -18.34 14.89 15.59
C LEU A 320 -17.25 14.35 16.52
N LEU A 321 -16.41 13.45 16.01
CA LEU A 321 -15.35 12.76 16.75
C LEU A 321 -14.05 13.57 16.79
N VAL A 322 -13.75 14.27 15.68
CA VAL A 322 -12.62 15.20 15.55
C VAL A 322 -13.12 16.42 14.81
N ASP A 323 -12.91 17.61 15.37
CA ASP A 323 -13.24 18.90 14.77
C ASP A 323 -12.01 19.80 14.77
N GLY A 324 -11.28 19.78 13.66
CA GLY A 324 -10.00 20.41 13.54
C GLY A 324 -8.86 19.65 14.23
N VAL A 325 -7.69 19.68 13.61
CA VAL A 325 -6.47 19.02 14.10
C VAL A 325 -5.33 20.04 14.19
N ARG A 326 -4.51 19.93 15.22
CA ARG A 326 -3.29 20.73 15.36
C ARG A 326 -2.21 20.25 14.43
N VAL A 327 -2.41 20.45 13.12
CA VAL A 327 -1.51 20.05 12.04
C VAL A 327 -1.46 21.12 10.94
N ARG A 328 -0.33 21.28 10.29
CA ARG A 328 -0.10 22.17 9.15
C ARG A 328 0.60 21.44 8.00
N PRO A 329 0.05 21.57 6.78
CA PRO A 329 -1.28 22.08 6.44
C PRO A 329 -2.37 21.10 6.87
N GLY A 330 -3.65 21.54 6.85
CA GLY A 330 -4.78 20.64 7.03
C GLY A 330 -5.62 20.83 8.29
N HIS A 331 -5.36 21.88 9.08
CA HIS A 331 -6.06 22.18 10.33
C HIS A 331 -7.59 21.94 10.31
N PRO A 332 -8.39 22.36 9.29
CA PRO A 332 -9.85 22.24 9.33
C PRO A 332 -10.40 20.85 8.92
N MET A 333 -9.57 19.81 8.90
CA MET A 333 -10.08 18.45 8.69
C MET A 333 -10.99 18.00 9.83
N LEU A 334 -11.92 17.11 9.55
CA LEU A 334 -12.85 16.57 10.55
C LEU A 334 -13.12 15.07 10.35
N LEU A 335 -13.54 14.42 11.43
CA LEU A 335 -14.05 13.06 11.45
C LEU A 335 -15.39 13.04 12.18
N ALA A 336 -16.44 12.53 11.54
CA ALA A 336 -17.74 12.36 12.12
C ALA A 336 -18.25 10.92 11.98
N ARG A 337 -19.07 10.47 12.93
CA ARG A 337 -19.86 9.26 12.83
C ARG A 337 -21.28 9.63 12.35
N THR A 338 -21.65 9.19 11.14
CA THR A 338 -22.91 9.51 10.49
C THR A 338 -23.99 8.44 10.65
N GLY A 339 -23.57 7.24 11.05
CA GLY A 339 -24.42 6.09 11.32
C GLY A 339 -23.77 5.17 12.35
N GLU A 340 -24.37 4.02 12.62
CA GLU A 340 -23.83 3.06 13.60
C GLU A 340 -22.41 2.59 13.22
N THR A 341 -22.17 2.37 11.92
CA THR A 341 -20.90 1.88 11.38
C THR A 341 -20.29 2.79 10.32
N GLN A 342 -21.03 3.83 9.89
CA GLN A 342 -20.63 4.75 8.84
C GLN A 342 -19.92 5.98 9.42
N HIS A 343 -18.85 6.40 8.74
CA HIS A 343 -18.08 7.59 9.11
C HIS A 343 -17.92 8.55 7.94
N LEU A 344 -17.76 9.82 8.26
CA LEU A 344 -17.43 10.87 7.29
C LEU A 344 -16.08 11.47 7.66
N VAL A 345 -15.16 11.51 6.70
CA VAL A 345 -13.88 12.21 6.78
C VAL A 345 -13.97 13.45 5.91
N GLY A 346 -13.98 14.62 6.53
CA GLY A 346 -13.96 15.90 5.83
C GLY A 346 -12.52 16.35 5.59
N LEU A 347 -12.13 16.43 4.32
CA LEU A 347 -10.81 16.89 3.90
C LEU A 347 -10.87 18.36 3.47
N PRO A 348 -9.85 19.17 3.78
CA PRO A 348 -9.73 20.52 3.24
C PRO A 348 -9.67 20.53 1.70
N GLY A 349 -10.13 21.64 1.06
CA GLY A 349 -10.07 21.78 -0.39
C GLY A 349 -8.65 21.97 -0.96
N ASN A 350 -7.71 22.47 -0.17
CA ASN A 350 -6.31 22.63 -0.58
C ASN A 350 -5.59 21.26 -0.69
N PRO A 351 -4.93 20.92 -1.81
CA PRO A 351 -4.44 19.57 -2.08
C PRO A 351 -3.48 18.97 -1.04
N LEU A 352 -2.42 19.68 -0.64
CA LEU A 352 -1.50 19.14 0.39
C LEU A 352 -2.18 19.07 1.76
N ALA A 353 -3.12 19.98 2.04
CA ALA A 353 -3.93 19.93 3.25
C ALA A 353 -4.87 18.71 3.26
N ALA A 354 -5.43 18.34 2.09
CA ALA A 354 -6.22 17.13 1.94
C ALA A 354 -5.36 15.86 2.15
N VAL A 355 -4.13 15.83 1.62
CA VAL A 355 -3.18 14.74 1.87
C VAL A 355 -2.87 14.61 3.37
N SER A 356 -2.67 15.74 4.07
CA SER A 356 -2.50 15.71 5.52
C SER A 356 -3.72 15.09 6.22
N GLY A 357 -4.93 15.41 5.77
CA GLY A 357 -6.17 14.82 6.29
C GLY A 357 -6.30 13.33 5.97
N LEU A 358 -5.91 12.92 4.76
CA LEU A 358 -5.87 11.50 4.38
C LEU A 358 -4.98 10.70 5.33
N LEU A 359 -3.75 11.14 5.57
CA LEU A 359 -2.79 10.42 6.42
C LEU A 359 -3.12 10.56 7.93
N THR A 360 -3.84 11.62 8.32
CA THR A 360 -4.21 11.84 9.73
C THR A 360 -5.47 11.06 10.11
N LEU A 361 -6.51 11.07 9.28
CA LEU A 361 -7.84 10.54 9.63
C LEU A 361 -8.24 9.33 8.76
N ALA A 362 -8.12 9.44 7.44
CA ALA A 362 -8.62 8.39 6.54
C ALA A 362 -7.75 7.13 6.58
N GLU A 363 -6.43 7.27 6.57
CA GLU A 363 -5.50 6.13 6.61
C GLU A 363 -5.72 5.26 7.85
N PRO A 364 -5.63 5.76 9.10
CA PRO A 364 -5.81 4.92 10.27
C PRO A 364 -7.23 4.35 10.38
N LEU A 365 -8.26 5.08 9.90
CA LEU A 365 -9.64 4.60 9.83
C LEU A 365 -9.77 3.41 8.87
N LEU A 366 -9.36 3.58 7.61
CA LEU A 366 -9.50 2.57 6.55
C LEU A 366 -8.65 1.33 6.83
N ARG A 367 -7.40 1.53 7.25
CA ARG A 367 -6.49 0.45 7.63
C ARG A 367 -7.10 -0.44 8.72
N THR A 368 -7.68 0.16 9.75
CA THR A 368 -8.32 -0.56 10.84
C THR A 368 -9.61 -1.27 10.38
N LEU A 369 -10.43 -0.64 9.52
CA LEU A 369 -11.63 -1.26 8.93
C LEU A 369 -11.28 -2.46 8.03
N ALA A 370 -10.15 -2.40 7.33
CA ALA A 370 -9.62 -3.46 6.48
C ALA A 370 -8.82 -4.53 7.26
N ALA A 371 -8.71 -4.39 8.58
CA ALA A 371 -7.85 -5.22 9.45
C ALA A 371 -6.39 -5.29 8.96
N ARG A 372 -5.90 -4.28 8.26
CA ARG A 372 -4.50 -4.20 7.84
C ARG A 372 -3.61 -3.88 9.03
N PRO A 373 -2.42 -4.51 9.14
CA PRO A 373 -1.48 -4.18 10.20
C PRO A 373 -1.05 -2.70 10.11
N ALA A 374 -0.80 -2.09 11.27
CA ALA A 374 -0.17 -0.78 11.29
C ALA A 374 1.27 -0.91 10.77
N PRO A 375 1.74 0.04 9.92
CA PRO A 375 3.16 0.10 9.61
C PRO A 375 3.95 0.36 10.91
N GLU A 376 5.12 -0.26 11.03
CA GLU A 376 6.04 0.05 12.13
C GLU A 376 6.52 1.49 11.97
N PRO A 377 6.36 2.34 12.99
CA PRO A 377 6.88 3.69 12.95
C PRO A 377 8.40 3.68 12.80
N TYR A 378 8.93 4.51 11.91
CA TYR A 378 10.36 4.68 11.75
C TYR A 378 10.73 6.16 11.66
N THR A 379 11.97 6.48 11.96
CA THR A 379 12.50 7.83 11.89
C THR A 379 13.74 7.87 11.01
N LEU A 380 13.96 9.01 10.36
CA LEU A 380 15.24 9.34 9.71
C LEU A 380 15.66 10.77 10.07
N PRO A 381 16.98 11.04 10.09
CA PRO A 381 17.48 12.39 10.27
C PRO A 381 17.11 13.27 9.07
N LEU A 382 16.61 14.47 9.33
CA LEU A 382 16.36 15.46 8.29
C LEU A 382 17.67 16.13 7.89
N ARG A 383 18.02 16.12 6.59
CA ARG A 383 19.24 16.76 6.08
C ARG A 383 19.23 18.26 6.31
N ASP A 384 18.11 18.91 5.99
CA ASP A 384 17.95 20.36 6.07
C ASP A 384 17.01 20.74 7.23
N PRO A 385 17.17 21.94 7.82
CA PRO A 385 16.29 22.39 8.88
C PRO A 385 14.89 22.65 8.34
N VAL A 386 13.88 22.28 9.10
CA VAL A 386 12.49 22.59 8.78
C VAL A 386 11.93 23.55 9.82
N GLN A 387 11.46 24.72 9.35
CA GLN A 387 10.79 25.67 10.22
C GLN A 387 9.47 25.08 10.71
N GLY A 388 9.28 25.02 12.01
CA GLY A 388 8.05 24.54 12.65
C GLY A 388 6.98 25.61 12.76
N HIS A 389 5.77 25.16 13.10
CA HIS A 389 4.71 26.04 13.60
C HIS A 389 4.86 26.13 15.13
N PRO A 390 4.53 27.26 15.78
CA PRO A 390 4.71 27.40 17.23
C PRO A 390 3.98 26.34 18.07
N TYR A 391 2.82 25.88 17.61
CA TYR A 391 1.91 25.02 18.40
C TYR A 391 1.46 23.76 17.68
N ASP A 392 1.54 23.72 16.33
CA ASP A 392 0.99 22.65 15.52
C ASP A 392 2.12 21.78 14.93
N THR A 393 1.86 20.50 14.78
CA THR A 393 2.69 19.60 14.00
C THR A 393 2.69 20.02 12.53
N ARG A 394 3.82 19.89 11.82
CA ARG A 394 3.85 20.07 10.36
C ARG A 394 4.09 18.74 9.66
N LEU A 395 3.36 18.51 8.57
CA LEU A 395 3.62 17.40 7.65
C LEU A 395 4.30 17.98 6.40
N VAL A 396 5.54 17.54 6.17
CA VAL A 396 6.41 18.11 5.13
C VAL A 396 6.82 17.02 4.15
N PRO A 397 6.56 17.18 2.83
CA PRO A 397 7.03 16.23 1.83
C PRO A 397 8.55 16.09 1.84
N VAL A 398 9.04 14.85 1.81
CA VAL A 398 10.47 14.53 1.81
C VAL A 398 10.77 13.47 0.75
N VAL A 399 12.01 13.49 0.23
CA VAL A 399 12.59 12.37 -0.51
C VAL A 399 13.63 11.67 0.34
N LEU A 400 13.73 10.35 0.20
CA LEU A 400 14.66 9.53 0.94
C LEU A 400 15.99 9.42 0.17
N ARG A 401 17.11 9.61 0.85
CA ARG A 401 18.46 9.53 0.27
C ARG A 401 19.39 8.79 1.21
N GLY A 402 19.57 7.49 0.94
CA GLY A 402 20.29 6.62 1.87
C GLY A 402 19.60 6.58 3.23
N ASP A 403 20.27 7.03 4.26
CA ASP A 403 19.83 7.07 5.64
C ASP A 403 19.33 8.46 6.12
N GLU A 404 19.04 9.36 5.18
CA GLU A 404 18.53 10.70 5.46
C GLU A 404 17.24 10.99 4.69
N ALA A 405 16.39 11.87 5.25
CA ALA A 405 15.23 12.46 4.60
C ALA A 405 15.50 13.92 4.20
N VAL A 406 15.25 14.27 2.95
CA VAL A 406 15.49 15.61 2.40
C VAL A 406 14.17 16.34 2.20
N PRO A 407 13.91 17.43 2.97
CA PRO A 407 12.68 18.19 2.83
C PRO A 407 12.55 18.89 1.48
N LEU A 408 11.34 18.86 0.89
CA LEU A 408 11.03 19.52 -0.37
C LEU A 408 10.48 20.94 -0.14
N HIS A 409 10.84 21.87 -1.03
CA HIS A 409 10.46 23.29 -0.93
C HIS A 409 8.97 23.54 -1.17
N TYR A 410 8.30 22.71 -2.01
CA TYR A 410 6.88 22.89 -2.35
C TYR A 410 5.97 22.22 -1.31
N ASN A 411 5.86 22.84 -0.13
CA ASN A 411 5.15 22.30 1.03
C ASN A 411 4.02 23.22 1.56
N GLY A 412 3.58 24.19 0.74
CA GLY A 412 2.42 25.01 1.07
C GLY A 412 1.10 24.25 0.89
N PRO A 413 0.01 24.68 1.55
CA PRO A 413 -1.27 23.94 1.62
C PRO A 413 -1.87 23.59 0.27
N ALA A 414 -1.76 24.46 -0.74
CA ALA A 414 -2.29 24.28 -2.09
C ALA A 414 -1.29 23.64 -3.07
N MET A 415 -0.10 23.25 -2.61
CA MET A 415 0.97 22.77 -3.49
C MET A 415 0.91 21.25 -3.65
N LEU A 416 0.93 20.78 -4.91
CA LEU A 416 1.01 19.36 -5.27
C LEU A 416 2.41 18.93 -5.72
N ARG A 417 3.25 19.90 -6.16
CA ARG A 417 4.55 19.57 -6.74
C ARG A 417 5.46 18.85 -5.76
N GLY A 418 5.44 19.24 -4.47
CA GLY A 418 6.22 18.56 -3.43
C GLY A 418 5.76 17.15 -3.21
N ILE A 419 4.44 16.93 -3.01
CA ILE A 419 3.91 15.59 -2.72
C ILE A 419 4.03 14.65 -3.93
N ALA A 420 3.98 15.18 -5.16
CA ALA A 420 4.14 14.37 -6.37
C ALA A 420 5.57 13.84 -6.55
N ALA A 421 6.56 14.50 -5.94
CA ALA A 421 7.98 14.12 -5.97
C ALA A 421 8.45 13.46 -4.66
N ALA A 422 7.58 13.32 -3.66
CA ALA A 422 7.94 12.83 -2.34
C ALA A 422 7.86 11.30 -2.25
N ASP A 423 8.72 10.74 -1.41
CA ASP A 423 8.65 9.34 -0.97
C ASP A 423 7.80 9.21 0.31
N ALA A 424 7.85 10.23 1.20
CA ALA A 424 7.16 10.24 2.47
C ALA A 424 6.79 11.66 2.92
N LEU A 425 6.02 11.75 4.01
CA LEU A 425 5.86 13.00 4.77
C LEU A 425 6.59 12.91 6.11
N ALA A 426 7.47 13.87 6.38
CA ALA A 426 8.09 14.01 7.70
C ALA A 426 7.13 14.68 8.69
N VAL A 427 7.02 14.12 9.87
CA VAL A 427 6.25 14.65 11.00
C VAL A 427 7.15 15.58 11.79
N VAL A 428 7.01 16.89 11.56
CA VAL A 428 7.81 17.92 12.18
C VAL A 428 7.11 18.47 13.41
N PRO A 429 7.71 18.39 14.61
CA PRO A 429 7.07 18.85 15.84
C PRO A 429 6.93 20.38 15.89
N PRO A 430 6.10 20.92 16.82
CA PRO A 430 6.11 22.34 17.13
C PRO A 430 7.51 22.87 17.38
N GLY A 431 7.82 24.05 16.83
CA GLY A 431 9.16 24.65 16.90
C GLY A 431 10.11 24.24 15.77
N GLY A 432 9.81 23.16 15.03
CA GLY A 432 10.62 22.73 13.89
C GLY A 432 11.72 21.76 14.22
N THR A 433 12.61 21.51 13.24
CA THR A 433 13.74 20.58 13.36
C THR A 433 15.04 21.25 12.92
N ARG A 434 16.17 20.76 13.49
CA ARG A 434 17.53 21.12 13.09
C ARG A 434 18.07 20.07 12.09
N PRO A 435 19.10 20.41 11.31
CA PRO A 435 19.79 19.41 10.49
C PRO A 435 20.26 18.22 11.33
N GLY A 436 20.07 17.01 10.83
CA GLY A 436 20.41 15.76 11.51
C GLY A 436 19.45 15.35 12.63
N GLN A 437 18.39 16.09 12.89
CA GLN A 437 17.38 15.71 13.88
C GLN A 437 16.42 14.67 13.28
N GLU A 438 16.16 13.59 14.02
CA GLU A 438 15.21 12.54 13.68
C GLU A 438 13.79 13.08 13.58
N ALA A 439 13.09 12.66 12.53
CA ALA A 439 11.66 12.89 12.35
C ALA A 439 10.97 11.58 11.98
N GLU A 440 9.80 11.33 12.54
CA GLU A 440 8.92 10.23 12.11
C GLU A 440 8.50 10.46 10.65
N LEU A 441 8.46 9.38 9.87
CA LEU A 441 8.06 9.41 8.48
C LEU A 441 6.74 8.67 8.27
N LEU A 442 5.88 9.24 7.45
CA LEU A 442 4.64 8.64 6.98
C LEU A 442 4.82 8.28 5.50
N ASP A 443 4.86 7.00 5.20
CA ASP A 443 5.01 6.51 3.83
C ASP A 443 3.82 6.90 2.97
N LEU A 444 4.10 7.17 1.70
CA LEU A 444 3.07 7.33 0.69
C LEU A 444 2.70 5.94 0.12
N PRO A 445 1.42 5.69 -0.24
CA PRO A 445 0.97 4.36 -0.63
C PRO A 445 1.66 3.77 -1.87
N TRP A 446 2.33 4.60 -2.66
CA TRP A 446 3.10 4.23 -3.85
C TRP A 446 4.60 4.35 -3.66
N ALA A 447 5.07 4.87 -2.53
CA ALA A 447 6.49 4.88 -2.25
C ALA A 447 6.98 3.43 -2.31
N SER A 448 7.93 3.19 -3.17
CA SER A 448 8.60 1.90 -3.21
C SER A 448 9.08 1.63 -1.80
N ALA A 449 8.71 0.50 -1.22
CA ALA A 449 9.31 -0.02 -0.01
C ALA A 449 10.79 -0.34 -0.28
N GLY A 450 11.52 0.68 -0.72
CA GLY A 450 12.90 0.65 -1.23
C GLY A 450 13.93 0.88 -0.14
N ILE A 451 13.55 0.78 1.14
CA ILE A 451 14.53 0.77 2.21
C ILE A 451 14.33 -0.51 3.02
N GLY A 452 15.12 -1.50 2.62
CA GLY A 452 15.72 -2.46 3.53
C GLY A 452 14.80 -3.18 4.51
N VAL A 453 13.84 -3.96 4.00
CA VAL A 453 13.60 -5.22 4.69
C VAL A 453 14.69 -6.18 4.16
N CYS A 454 15.86 -6.12 4.78
CA CYS A 454 16.81 -7.22 4.73
C CYS A 454 16.08 -8.42 5.32
N PHE A 455 15.64 -9.32 4.47
CA PHE A 455 15.36 -10.68 4.87
C PHE A 455 16.71 -11.32 5.22
N THR A 456 17.02 -11.41 6.51
CA THR A 456 18.05 -12.32 7.04
C THR A 456 17.43 -13.69 7.22
#